data_4c1f2472696c627dad325e70ba99d5c3
#
_entry.id   4c1f2472696c627dad325e70ba99d5c3
#
_cell.length_a   1.000
_cell.length_b   1.000
_cell.length_c   1.000
_cell.angle_alpha   90.00
_cell.angle_beta   90.00
_cell.angle_gamma   90.00
#
_symmetry.space_group_name_H-M   'P 1'
#
loop_
_entity.id
_entity.type
_entity.pdbx_description
1 polymer ?
#
loop_
_entity_poly.entity_id
_entity_poly.type
_entity_poly.pdbx_seq_one_letter_code
_entity_poly.pdbx_strand_id
1 'polypeptide(L)'
;MAQIATTGNLENAQRIILASARYTEEHNAPALALIEQFSLPKGSKQVTVPKVSQMTMSDLVDGQDIIDEEDIGMTTVDLTASEVGAKVILTDKLVRQAADNVFSMIGRQLGDGMARKKDTDVIALWPNLNGGTALSADNQTFSTANVHAAISRAKANKFGNQVYIIHHPNAV
;
A
#
# COMPACT_ATOMS: atom_id res chain seq x y z
N MET A 1 -44.65 -20.26 15.64
CA MET A 1 -43.69 -20.96 14.76
C MET A 1 -42.43 -20.14 14.66
N ALA A 2 -41.32 -20.63 15.18
CA ALA A 2 -40.05 -19.96 15.04
C ALA A 2 -39.61 -20.10 13.57
N GLN A 3 -39.58 -19.00 12.85
CA GLN A 3 -39.02 -18.97 11.50
C GLN A 3 -37.49 -19.09 11.61
N ILE A 4 -37.03 -20.28 11.32
CA ILE A 4 -35.59 -20.55 11.22
C ILE A 4 -35.07 -19.76 10.01
N ALA A 5 -34.14 -18.82 10.23
CA ALA A 5 -33.45 -18.15 9.14
C ALA A 5 -32.77 -19.24 8.28
N THR A 6 -33.21 -19.39 7.05
CA THR A 6 -32.66 -20.41 6.15
C THR A 6 -31.22 -20.02 5.81
N THR A 7 -30.33 -20.99 5.75
CA THR A 7 -28.91 -20.86 5.42
C THR A 7 -28.70 -20.06 4.14
N GLY A 8 -29.61 -20.09 3.19
CA GLY A 8 -29.56 -19.32 1.95
C GLY A 8 -29.66 -17.79 2.13
N ASN A 9 -30.42 -17.30 3.10
CA ASN A 9 -30.53 -15.85 3.37
C ASN A 9 -29.24 -15.31 3.99
N LEU A 10 -28.59 -16.11 4.83
CA LEU A 10 -27.30 -15.75 5.42
C LEU A 10 -26.19 -15.72 4.36
N GLU A 11 -26.20 -16.67 3.44
CA GLU A 11 -25.23 -16.74 2.33
C GLU A 11 -25.36 -15.54 1.38
N ASN A 12 -26.56 -15.13 1.04
CA ASN A 12 -26.81 -13.95 0.21
C ASN A 12 -26.36 -12.65 0.92
N ALA A 13 -26.64 -12.50 2.21
CA ALA A 13 -26.18 -11.35 2.99
C ALA A 13 -24.65 -11.26 3.03
N GLN A 14 -23.97 -12.39 3.20
CA GLN A 14 -22.50 -12.43 3.16
C GLN A 14 -21.94 -12.01 1.80
N ARG A 15 -22.57 -12.44 0.70
CA ARG A 15 -22.16 -12.06 -0.67
C ARG A 15 -22.30 -10.55 -0.92
N ILE A 16 -23.41 -9.95 -0.46
CA ILE A 16 -23.66 -8.51 -0.58
C ILE A 16 -22.61 -7.70 0.22
N ILE A 17 -22.32 -8.12 1.44
CA ILE A 17 -21.33 -7.48 2.31
C ILE A 17 -19.93 -7.54 1.65
N LEU A 18 -19.52 -8.69 1.17
CA LEU A 18 -18.23 -8.88 0.52
C LEU A 18 -18.08 -8.05 -0.77
N ALA A 19 -19.12 -8.03 -1.61
CA ALA A 19 -19.11 -7.24 -2.83
C ALA A 19 -19.00 -5.74 -2.54
N SER A 20 -19.76 -5.23 -1.57
CA SER A 20 -19.72 -3.83 -1.15
C SER A 20 -18.39 -3.45 -0.51
N ALA A 21 -17.81 -4.35 0.29
CA ALA A 21 -16.51 -4.13 0.93
C ALA A 21 -15.38 -4.01 -0.11
N ARG A 22 -15.32 -4.93 -1.07
CA ARG A 22 -14.31 -4.88 -2.14
C ARG A 22 -14.40 -3.62 -2.98
N TYR A 23 -15.61 -3.24 -3.38
CA TYR A 23 -15.81 -2.02 -4.17
C TYR A 23 -15.30 -0.78 -3.43
N THR A 24 -15.60 -0.64 -2.15
CA THR A 24 -15.19 0.51 -1.34
C THR A 24 -13.69 0.52 -1.11
N GLU A 25 -13.07 -0.63 -0.88
CA GLU A 25 -11.62 -0.77 -0.69
C GLU A 25 -10.85 -0.31 -1.93
N GLU A 26 -11.25 -0.75 -3.11
CA GLU A 26 -10.58 -0.39 -4.36
C GLU A 26 -10.61 1.13 -4.64
N HIS A 27 -11.67 1.81 -4.22
CA HIS A 27 -11.84 3.25 -4.48
C HIS A 27 -11.18 4.16 -3.44
N ASN A 28 -11.00 3.69 -2.21
CA ASN A 28 -10.57 4.53 -1.08
C ASN A 28 -9.10 4.31 -0.66
N ALA A 29 -8.33 3.55 -1.41
CA ALA A 29 -6.91 3.29 -1.12
C ALA A 29 -5.98 3.86 -2.21
N PRO A 30 -5.87 5.19 -2.36
CA PRO A 30 -5.09 5.80 -3.45
C PRO A 30 -3.59 5.54 -3.34
N ALA A 31 -3.04 5.38 -2.14
CA ALA A 31 -1.61 5.12 -1.96
C ALA A 31 -1.19 3.76 -2.54
N LEU A 32 -2.07 2.77 -2.53
CA LEU A 32 -1.80 1.46 -3.10
C LEU A 32 -1.60 1.48 -4.62
N ALA A 33 -2.22 2.42 -5.33
CA ALA A 33 -2.05 2.57 -6.77
C ALA A 33 -0.67 3.13 -7.17
N LEU A 34 0.05 3.71 -6.22
CA LEU A 34 1.36 4.34 -6.44
C LEU A 34 2.54 3.44 -6.08
N ILE A 35 2.30 2.31 -5.45
CA ILE A 35 3.33 1.35 -5.05
C ILE A 35 3.27 0.09 -5.89
N GLU A 36 4.42 -0.55 -6.06
CA GLU A 36 4.49 -1.83 -6.73
C GLU A 36 3.87 -2.93 -5.87
N GLN A 37 3.02 -3.75 -6.48
CA GLN A 37 2.30 -4.81 -5.79
C GLN A 37 2.87 -6.17 -6.15
N PHE A 38 3.21 -6.96 -5.13
CA PHE A 38 3.69 -8.32 -5.29
C PHE A 38 2.63 -9.32 -4.84
N SER A 39 2.37 -10.33 -5.66
CA SER A 39 1.46 -11.41 -5.28
C SER A 39 2.19 -12.45 -4.44
N LEU A 40 1.60 -12.82 -3.32
CA LEU A 40 2.13 -13.86 -2.45
C LEU A 40 1.82 -15.25 -3.06
N PRO A 41 2.83 -16.11 -3.32
CA PRO A 41 2.60 -17.47 -3.77
C PRO A 41 1.82 -18.29 -2.73
N LYS A 42 0.97 -19.18 -3.21
CA LYS A 42 0.20 -20.06 -2.32
C LYS A 42 1.13 -20.92 -1.45
N GLY A 43 0.94 -20.86 -0.15
CA GLY A 43 1.74 -21.59 0.82
C GLY A 43 3.01 -20.89 1.30
N SER A 44 3.31 -19.69 0.80
CA SER A 44 4.41 -18.86 1.27
C SER A 44 3.94 -17.80 2.26
N LYS A 45 4.81 -17.43 3.20
CA LYS A 45 4.57 -16.34 4.16
C LYS A 45 5.27 -15.04 3.76
N GLN A 46 6.21 -15.12 2.85
CA GLN A 46 7.03 -13.98 2.43
C GLN A 46 7.35 -14.04 0.94
N VAL A 47 7.60 -12.88 0.37
CA VAL A 47 8.15 -12.71 -0.98
C VAL A 47 9.49 -12.02 -0.84
N THR A 48 10.54 -12.64 -1.38
CA THR A 48 11.88 -12.08 -1.40
C THR A 48 12.08 -11.32 -2.71
N VAL A 49 12.32 -10.02 -2.62
CA VAL A 49 12.57 -9.15 -3.77
C VAL A 49 14.08 -8.87 -3.85
N PRO A 50 14.75 -9.27 -4.93
CA PRO A 50 16.17 -8.96 -5.12
C PRO A 50 16.34 -7.48 -5.48
N LYS A 51 17.30 -6.82 -4.83
CA LYS A 51 17.75 -5.48 -5.14
C LYS A 51 19.18 -5.55 -5.66
N VAL A 52 19.38 -5.13 -6.90
CA VAL A 52 20.69 -5.09 -7.54
C VAL A 52 21.30 -3.70 -7.37
N SER A 53 22.57 -3.63 -6.97
CA SER A 53 23.31 -2.39 -6.88
C SER A 53 23.60 -1.83 -8.27
N GLN A 54 23.81 -0.52 -8.37
CA GLN A 54 24.16 0.12 -9.62
C GLN A 54 25.64 -0.20 -9.94
N MET A 55 25.91 -0.66 -11.14
CA MET A 55 27.28 -0.92 -11.61
C MET A 55 27.92 0.40 -12.06
N THR A 56 29.20 0.55 -11.76
CA THR A 56 30.05 1.66 -12.26
C THR A 56 30.77 1.20 -13.53
N MET A 57 30.72 2.00 -14.57
CA MET A 57 31.47 1.74 -15.78
C MET A 57 32.76 2.52 -15.75
N SER A 58 33.91 1.85 -16.01
CA SER A 58 35.22 2.46 -16.11
C SER A 58 35.62 2.61 -17.57
N ASP A 59 36.33 3.68 -17.90
CA ASP A 59 36.90 3.91 -19.23
C ASP A 59 38.02 2.88 -19.50
N LEU A 60 37.99 2.28 -20.68
CA LEU A 60 38.98 1.31 -21.12
C LEU A 60 40.16 2.05 -21.77
N VAL A 61 41.36 1.70 -21.35
CA VAL A 61 42.58 2.15 -21.99
C VAL A 61 43.13 1.05 -22.88
N ASP A 62 43.41 1.38 -24.12
CA ASP A 62 43.91 0.40 -25.09
C ASP A 62 45.24 -0.25 -24.59
N GLY A 63 45.24 -1.59 -24.61
CA GLY A 63 46.39 -2.37 -24.14
C GLY A 63 46.44 -2.62 -22.61
N GLN A 64 45.46 -2.16 -21.84
CA GLN A 64 45.34 -2.48 -20.41
C GLN A 64 44.14 -3.38 -20.16
N ASP A 65 44.34 -4.42 -19.36
CA ASP A 65 43.28 -5.28 -18.89
C ASP A 65 42.43 -4.63 -17.81
N ILE A 66 41.14 -4.96 -17.71
CA ILE A 66 40.26 -4.52 -16.63
C ILE A 66 40.72 -5.26 -15.36
N ILE A 67 41.31 -4.54 -14.45
CA ILE A 67 41.84 -5.10 -13.19
C ILE A 67 40.74 -5.08 -12.10
N ASP A 68 39.79 -4.14 -12.18
CA ASP A 68 38.75 -3.97 -11.18
C ASP A 68 37.51 -4.79 -11.58
N GLU A 69 37.36 -5.93 -10.92
CA GLU A 69 36.13 -6.73 -10.98
C GLU A 69 35.10 -6.07 -10.06
N GLU A 70 34.02 -5.51 -10.64
CA GLU A 70 32.88 -5.06 -9.83
C GLU A 70 31.98 -6.25 -9.49
N ASP A 71 31.82 -6.50 -8.19
CA ASP A 71 30.85 -7.44 -7.70
C ASP A 71 29.43 -6.84 -7.84
N ILE A 72 28.53 -7.60 -8.48
CA ILE A 72 27.11 -7.25 -8.55
C ILE A 72 26.53 -7.44 -7.15
N GLY A 73 26.64 -6.40 -6.31
CA GLY A 73 26.07 -6.41 -4.97
C GLY A 73 24.57 -6.69 -5.00
N MET A 74 24.19 -7.95 -4.82
CA MET A 74 22.80 -8.35 -4.76
C MET A 74 22.36 -8.40 -3.30
N THR A 75 21.44 -7.52 -2.93
CA THR A 75 20.77 -7.55 -1.63
C THR A 75 19.32 -8.01 -1.80
N THR A 76 18.76 -8.66 -0.81
CA THR A 76 17.38 -9.12 -0.82
C THR A 76 16.56 -8.37 0.23
N VAL A 77 15.34 -8.03 -0.12
CA VAL A 77 14.35 -7.48 0.80
C VAL A 77 13.21 -8.48 0.93
N ASP A 78 12.97 -8.93 2.16
CA ASP A 78 11.90 -9.87 2.45
C ASP A 78 10.63 -9.12 2.83
N LEU A 79 9.59 -9.28 2.03
CA LEU A 79 8.26 -8.77 2.28
C LEU A 79 7.43 -9.84 2.99
N THR A 80 7.20 -9.66 4.27
CA THR A 80 6.41 -10.61 5.07
C THR A 80 4.95 -10.17 5.12
N ALA A 81 4.04 -11.08 4.79
CA ALA A 81 2.62 -10.83 4.86
C ALA A 81 2.12 -10.92 6.31
N SER A 82 1.27 -9.96 6.71
CA SER A 82 0.52 -10.00 7.96
C SER A 82 -0.97 -10.13 7.68
N GLU A 83 -1.69 -10.73 8.62
CA GLU A 83 -3.14 -10.87 8.51
C GLU A 83 -3.83 -9.68 9.16
N VAL A 84 -4.80 -9.12 8.46
CA VAL A 84 -5.66 -8.04 8.96
C VAL A 84 -7.11 -8.47 8.81
N GLY A 85 -7.89 -8.33 9.86
CA GLY A 85 -9.30 -8.72 9.85
C GLY A 85 -10.15 -7.82 10.74
N ALA A 86 -11.43 -7.76 10.43
CA ALA A 86 -12.44 -7.13 11.26
C ALA A 86 -13.58 -8.11 11.52
N LYS A 87 -14.17 -8.07 12.71
CA LYS A 87 -15.30 -8.90 13.09
C LYS A 87 -16.50 -8.01 13.43
N VAL A 88 -17.60 -8.22 12.74
CA VAL A 88 -18.90 -7.59 13.02
C VAL A 88 -19.86 -8.65 13.49
N ILE A 89 -20.49 -8.46 14.65
CA ILE A 89 -21.49 -9.35 15.21
C ILE A 89 -22.87 -8.76 14.90
N LEU A 90 -23.66 -9.48 14.12
CA LEU A 90 -25.05 -9.12 13.83
C LEU A 90 -25.98 -9.98 14.68
N THR A 91 -26.92 -9.33 15.37
CA THR A 91 -27.94 -10.03 16.13
C THR A 91 -29.01 -10.57 15.19
N ASP A 92 -29.59 -11.72 15.50
CA ASP A 92 -30.67 -12.34 14.72
C ASP A 92 -31.89 -11.40 14.56
N LYS A 93 -32.18 -10.59 15.58
CA LYS A 93 -33.20 -9.54 15.52
C LYS A 93 -32.87 -8.49 14.43
N LEU A 94 -31.63 -8.05 14.35
CA LEU A 94 -31.20 -7.07 13.34
C LEU A 94 -31.30 -7.67 11.94
N VAL A 95 -30.85 -8.90 11.75
CA VAL A 95 -30.93 -9.60 10.46
C VAL A 95 -32.37 -9.75 9.97
N ARG A 96 -33.33 -9.99 10.88
CA ARG A 96 -34.76 -10.13 10.52
C ARG A 96 -35.47 -8.82 10.25
N GLN A 97 -35.03 -7.72 10.90
CA GLN A 97 -35.67 -6.40 10.82
C GLN A 97 -34.96 -5.43 9.89
N ALA A 98 -33.71 -5.71 9.54
CA ALA A 98 -32.92 -4.87 8.66
C ALA A 98 -33.33 -5.04 7.19
N ALA A 99 -33.50 -3.93 6.51
CA ALA A 99 -33.59 -3.90 5.07
C ALA A 99 -32.22 -4.23 4.44
N ASP A 100 -32.21 -4.73 3.20
CA ASP A 100 -30.98 -5.08 2.46
C ASP A 100 -29.93 -3.96 2.43
N ASN A 101 -30.35 -2.72 2.59
CA ASN A 101 -29.48 -1.53 2.66
C ASN A 101 -28.53 -1.55 3.87
N VAL A 102 -28.93 -2.16 5.00
CA VAL A 102 -28.08 -2.23 6.21
C VAL A 102 -26.86 -3.12 5.98
N PHE A 103 -27.02 -4.24 5.28
CA PHE A 103 -25.91 -5.13 4.92
C PHE A 103 -24.92 -4.44 3.98
N SER A 104 -25.43 -3.68 3.03
CA SER A 104 -24.60 -2.87 2.13
C SER A 104 -23.81 -1.78 2.89
N MET A 105 -24.44 -1.12 3.88
CA MET A 105 -23.74 -0.15 4.74
C MET A 105 -22.61 -0.79 5.55
N ILE A 106 -22.85 -1.96 6.13
CA ILE A 106 -21.83 -2.70 6.88
C ILE A 106 -20.67 -3.08 5.95
N GLY A 107 -20.97 -3.55 4.75
CA GLY A 107 -19.96 -3.87 3.75
C GLY A 107 -19.10 -2.67 3.40
N ARG A 108 -19.70 -1.50 3.16
CA ARG A 108 -18.95 -0.26 2.89
C ARG A 108 -18.05 0.14 4.06
N GLN A 109 -18.54 0.06 5.29
CA GLN A 109 -17.73 0.38 6.47
C GLN A 109 -16.55 -0.57 6.66
N LEU A 110 -16.73 -1.87 6.36
CA LEU A 110 -15.64 -2.84 6.39
C LEU A 110 -14.60 -2.52 5.30
N GLY A 111 -15.06 -2.16 4.09
CA GLY A 111 -14.19 -1.74 3.00
C GLY A 111 -13.39 -0.48 3.32
N ASP A 112 -14.06 0.54 3.85
CA ASP A 112 -13.40 1.79 4.30
C ASP A 112 -12.36 1.53 5.40
N GLY A 113 -12.68 0.64 6.35
CA GLY A 113 -11.76 0.25 7.41
C GLY A 113 -10.52 -0.46 6.85
N MET A 114 -10.70 -1.35 5.88
CA MET A 114 -9.59 -2.06 5.23
C MET A 114 -8.73 -1.11 4.39
N ALA A 115 -9.35 -0.24 3.60
CA ALA A 115 -8.64 0.76 2.80
C ALA A 115 -7.81 1.69 3.68
N ARG A 116 -8.41 2.21 4.75
CA ARG A 116 -7.73 3.07 5.73
C ARG A 116 -6.56 2.36 6.41
N LYS A 117 -6.72 1.09 6.75
CA LYS A 117 -5.64 0.30 7.36
C LYS A 117 -4.46 0.13 6.41
N LYS A 118 -4.72 -0.22 5.14
CA LYS A 118 -3.69 -0.35 4.11
C LYS A 118 -2.96 0.97 3.86
N ASP A 119 -3.68 2.07 3.69
CA ASP A 119 -3.07 3.39 3.51
C ASP A 119 -2.23 3.80 4.73
N THR A 120 -2.73 3.56 5.94
CA THR A 120 -1.98 3.86 7.17
C THR A 120 -0.69 3.06 7.24
N ASP A 121 -0.72 1.77 6.89
CA ASP A 121 0.47 0.92 6.90
C ASP A 121 1.51 1.36 5.85
N VAL A 122 1.07 1.79 4.67
CA VAL A 122 1.96 2.36 3.65
C VAL A 122 2.57 3.68 4.12
N ILE A 123 1.76 4.60 4.66
CA ILE A 123 2.22 5.89 5.15
C ILE A 123 3.18 5.74 6.34
N ALA A 124 2.97 4.74 7.20
CA ALA A 124 3.85 4.45 8.33
C ALA A 124 5.28 4.06 7.92
N LEU A 125 5.48 3.64 6.67
CA LEU A 125 6.82 3.35 6.15
C LEU A 125 7.57 4.63 5.70
N TRP A 126 6.87 5.73 5.44
CA TRP A 126 7.46 6.94 4.88
C TRP A 126 8.53 7.60 5.74
N PRO A 127 8.44 7.65 7.07
CA PRO A 127 9.51 8.21 7.91
C PRO A 127 10.85 7.51 7.71
N ASN A 128 10.85 6.26 7.25
CA ASN A 128 12.07 5.48 6.99
C ASN A 128 12.65 5.69 5.57
N LEU A 129 11.91 6.37 4.70
CA LEU A 129 12.40 6.72 3.37
C LEU A 129 13.57 7.71 3.47
N ASN A 130 14.44 7.70 2.47
CA ASN A 130 15.64 8.55 2.46
C ASN A 130 16.56 8.38 3.69
N GLY A 131 16.62 7.17 4.25
CA GLY A 131 17.39 6.89 5.46
C GLY A 131 16.86 7.60 6.72
N GLY A 132 15.57 7.92 6.76
CA GLY A 132 14.94 8.63 7.87
C GLY A 132 15.23 10.16 7.88
N THR A 133 15.85 10.70 6.84
CA THR A 133 16.18 12.12 6.77
C THR A 133 15.07 12.89 6.07
N ALA A 134 14.37 13.75 6.80
CA ALA A 134 13.40 14.67 6.23
C ALA A 134 14.11 15.77 5.42
N LEU A 135 13.48 16.21 4.32
CA LEU A 135 14.01 17.30 3.48
C LEU A 135 13.71 18.69 4.06
N SER A 136 12.80 18.78 5.01
CA SER A 136 12.35 20.01 5.66
C SER A 136 12.11 19.76 7.13
N ALA A 137 12.11 20.81 7.93
CA ALA A 137 11.74 20.73 9.34
C ALA A 137 10.21 20.50 9.48
N ASP A 138 9.83 19.89 10.59
CA ASP A 138 8.42 19.71 10.94
C ASP A 138 7.70 21.06 11.07
N ASN A 139 6.41 21.07 10.77
CA ASN A 139 5.55 22.27 10.83
C ASN A 139 5.95 23.43 9.89
N GLN A 140 6.70 23.15 8.83
CA GLN A 140 6.97 24.13 7.79
C GLN A 140 5.82 24.16 6.77
N THR A 141 5.52 25.38 6.32
CA THR A 141 4.52 25.57 5.24
C THR A 141 4.97 24.89 3.96
N PHE A 142 4.05 24.19 3.32
CA PHE A 142 4.30 23.58 2.02
C PHE A 142 4.44 24.66 0.95
N SER A 143 5.67 25.03 0.62
CA SER A 143 6.00 26.08 -0.35
C SER A 143 6.44 25.50 -1.68
N THR A 144 6.29 26.29 -2.75
CA THR A 144 6.78 25.93 -4.08
C THR A 144 8.27 25.60 -4.09
N ALA A 145 9.06 26.28 -3.25
CA ALA A 145 10.50 26.01 -3.09
C ALA A 145 10.75 24.59 -2.55
N ASN A 146 9.97 24.14 -1.56
CA ASN A 146 10.08 22.80 -1.00
C ASN A 146 9.70 21.72 -2.02
N VAL A 147 8.69 21.98 -2.85
CA VAL A 147 8.31 21.08 -3.96
C VAL A 147 9.44 20.96 -4.98
N HIS A 148 10.02 22.09 -5.39
CA HIS A 148 11.15 22.08 -6.33
C HIS A 148 12.39 21.36 -5.75
N ALA A 149 12.69 21.55 -4.48
CA ALA A 149 13.78 20.86 -3.80
C ALA A 149 13.55 19.34 -3.78
N ALA A 150 12.34 18.89 -3.48
CA ALA A 150 11.97 17.46 -3.49
C ALA A 150 12.10 16.84 -4.88
N ILE A 151 11.59 17.52 -5.92
CA ILE A 151 11.70 17.07 -7.32
C ILE A 151 13.18 17.03 -7.75
N SER A 152 13.94 18.05 -7.44
CA SER A 152 15.37 18.12 -7.77
C SER A 152 16.15 16.96 -7.13
N ARG A 153 15.85 16.65 -5.85
CA ARG A 153 16.47 15.53 -5.16
C ARG A 153 16.07 14.19 -5.75
N ALA A 154 14.79 14.00 -6.08
CA ALA A 154 14.32 12.79 -6.74
C ALA A 154 15.04 12.55 -8.08
N LYS A 155 15.21 13.60 -8.87
CA LYS A 155 15.95 13.54 -10.14
C LYS A 155 17.44 13.30 -9.95
N ALA A 156 18.07 13.93 -8.97
CA ALA A 156 19.49 13.73 -8.64
C ALA A 156 19.76 12.27 -8.23
N ASN A 157 18.82 11.64 -7.53
CA ASN A 157 18.90 10.23 -7.14
C ASN A 157 18.41 9.25 -8.22
N LYS A 158 18.14 9.75 -9.44
CA LYS A 158 17.69 8.94 -10.59
C LYS A 158 16.41 8.13 -10.33
N PHE A 159 15.53 8.60 -9.45
CA PHE A 159 14.19 8.05 -9.28
C PHE A 159 13.34 8.42 -10.49
N GLY A 160 13.12 7.53 -11.41
CA GLY A 160 12.24 7.60 -12.56
C GLY A 160 11.79 8.96 -13.12
N ASN A 161 10.97 8.96 -14.15
CA ASN A 161 10.47 10.20 -14.77
C ASN A 161 9.21 10.77 -14.10
N GLN A 162 8.45 9.93 -13.39
CA GLN A 162 7.22 10.33 -12.72
C GLN A 162 7.45 10.46 -11.23
N VAL A 163 7.13 11.62 -10.68
CA VAL A 163 7.19 11.92 -9.25
C VAL A 163 5.78 12.24 -8.78
N TYR A 164 5.29 11.50 -7.81
CA TYR A 164 3.99 11.72 -7.19
C TYR A 164 4.18 12.45 -5.87
N ILE A 165 3.34 13.44 -5.63
CA ILE A 165 3.33 14.19 -4.38
C ILE A 165 2.03 13.87 -3.66
N ILE A 166 2.16 13.29 -2.48
CA ILE A 166 1.02 13.00 -1.60
C ILE A 166 1.08 13.98 -0.43
N HIS A 167 0.02 14.73 -0.24
CA HIS A 167 -0.06 15.71 0.84
C HIS A 167 -1.43 15.64 1.54
N HIS A 168 -1.47 16.09 2.78
CA HIS A 168 -2.73 16.26 3.50
C HIS A 168 -3.49 17.49 2.94
N PRO A 169 -4.83 17.44 2.80
CA PRO A 169 -5.62 18.57 2.27
C PRO A 169 -5.35 19.90 2.97
N ASN A 170 -5.05 19.88 4.26
CA ASN A 170 -4.77 21.09 5.06
C ASN A 170 -3.31 21.59 4.92
N ALA A 171 -2.49 20.95 4.10
CA ALA A 171 -1.09 21.34 3.93
C ALA A 171 -0.88 22.38 2.79
N VAL A 172 -1.96 22.82 2.14
CA VAL A 172 -1.96 23.80 1.05
C VAL A 172 -2.51 25.12 1.53
#